data_cfb18a6f25721464d5f6b94d7e82f22f
#
_entry.id   cfb18a6f25721464d5f6b94d7e82f22f
#
_cell.length_a   1.000
_cell.length_b   1.000
_cell.length_c   1.000
_cell.angle_alpha   90.00
_cell.angle_beta   90.00
_cell.angle_gamma   90.00
#
_symmetry.space_group_name_H-M   'P 1'
#
loop_
_entity.id
_entity.type
_entity.pdbx_description
1 polymer ?
#
loop_
_entity_poly.entity_id
_entity_poly.type
_entity_poly.pdbx_seq_one_letter_code
_entity_poly.pdbx_strand_id
1 'polypeptide(L)'
;MKHIYSFIFLFITLSACVEPEAHKGLTVLDNANSEEITFIIELNTKDNSRSDVELFTQELSDFIVEREPSSVYGYFISEDGKKVTLIERYNNSQDGIQHGIDFINGPNFDKFFEMFEIESFLTIGTATEEFKKFTKDNGFQIEYRESIGGYVRR
;
A
#
# COMPACT_ATOMS: atom_id res chain seq x y z
N MET A 1 67.71 -16.91 -43.65
CA MET A 1 66.92 -17.44 -42.51
C MET A 1 66.32 -16.25 -41.75
N LYS A 2 65.01 -16.02 -41.93
CA LYS A 2 64.29 -14.92 -41.27
C LYS A 2 63.42 -15.55 -40.21
N HIS A 3 63.67 -15.23 -38.93
CA HIS A 3 62.87 -15.65 -37.80
C HIS A 3 61.70 -14.65 -37.59
N ILE A 4 60.49 -15.14 -37.78
CA ILE A 4 59.26 -14.41 -37.51
C ILE A 4 58.87 -14.76 -36.07
N TYR A 5 58.93 -13.78 -35.14
CA TYR A 5 58.41 -13.88 -33.79
C TYR A 5 56.94 -13.50 -33.81
N SER A 6 56.08 -14.51 -33.57
CA SER A 6 54.63 -14.32 -33.41
C SER A 6 54.38 -13.88 -31.99
N PHE A 7 53.96 -12.63 -31.79
CA PHE A 7 53.49 -12.12 -30.49
C PHE A 7 52.03 -12.49 -30.33
N ILE A 8 51.74 -13.44 -29.44
CA ILE A 8 50.36 -13.75 -29.02
C ILE A 8 49.99 -12.73 -27.94
N PHE A 9 49.08 -11.81 -28.26
CA PHE A 9 48.43 -10.91 -27.27
C PHE A 9 47.31 -11.66 -26.60
N LEU A 10 47.52 -12.03 -25.31
CA LEU A 10 46.52 -12.60 -24.47
C LEU A 10 45.61 -11.48 -23.91
N PHE A 11 44.44 -11.32 -24.51
CA PHE A 11 43.41 -10.42 -23.96
C PHE A 11 42.79 -11.06 -22.72
N ILE A 12 43.21 -10.60 -21.55
CA ILE A 12 42.52 -10.90 -20.28
C ILE A 12 41.32 -9.95 -20.18
N THR A 13 40.12 -10.42 -20.50
CA THR A 13 38.87 -9.70 -20.19
C THR A 13 38.61 -9.83 -18.70
N LEU A 14 38.91 -8.78 -17.95
CA LEU A 14 38.39 -8.62 -16.56
C LEU A 14 36.90 -8.39 -16.68
N SER A 15 36.10 -9.46 -16.48
CA SER A 15 34.69 -9.33 -16.13
C SER A 15 34.61 -8.74 -14.71
N ALA A 16 34.46 -7.44 -14.62
CA ALA A 16 34.04 -6.81 -13.37
C ALA A 16 32.61 -7.26 -13.08
N CYS A 17 32.44 -8.24 -12.17
CA CYS A 17 31.18 -8.45 -11.51
C CYS A 17 30.88 -7.16 -10.74
N VAL A 18 29.99 -6.32 -11.26
CA VAL A 18 29.38 -5.24 -10.50
C VAL A 18 28.46 -5.94 -9.49
N GLU A 19 28.93 -6.11 -8.27
CA GLU A 19 28.02 -6.47 -7.17
C GLU A 19 26.98 -5.37 -7.07
N PRO A 20 25.66 -5.73 -7.03
CA PRO A 20 24.63 -4.72 -6.83
C PRO A 20 24.92 -4.02 -5.49
N GLU A 21 25.03 -2.69 -5.52
CA GLU A 21 25.20 -1.91 -4.30
C GLU A 21 24.09 -2.29 -3.34
N ALA A 22 24.45 -2.94 -2.23
CA ALA A 22 23.53 -3.18 -1.15
C ALA A 22 23.03 -1.81 -0.68
N HIS A 23 21.73 -1.59 -0.72
CA HIS A 23 21.09 -0.35 -0.26
C HIS A 23 21.36 -0.22 1.26
N LYS A 24 22.47 0.45 1.60
CA LYS A 24 22.91 0.66 2.98
C LYS A 24 21.84 1.45 3.71
N GLY A 25 21.29 0.85 4.76
CA GLY A 25 20.35 1.51 5.65
C GLY A 25 18.88 1.08 5.50
N LEU A 26 18.53 0.20 4.53
CA LEU A 26 17.19 -0.33 4.42
C LEU A 26 17.08 -1.71 5.07
N THR A 27 16.10 -1.86 5.95
CA THR A 27 15.73 -3.16 6.53
C THR A 27 14.81 -3.89 5.57
N VAL A 28 15.10 -5.14 5.25
CA VAL A 28 14.23 -6.01 4.47
C VAL A 28 13.53 -6.95 5.44
N LEU A 29 12.21 -6.91 5.46
CA LEU A 29 11.35 -7.74 6.30
C LEU A 29 10.62 -8.76 5.41
N ASP A 30 10.58 -10.00 5.85
CA ASP A 30 9.76 -11.04 5.21
C ASP A 30 8.28 -10.68 5.40
N ASN A 31 7.57 -10.53 4.29
CA ASN A 31 6.16 -10.15 4.30
C ASN A 31 5.26 -11.24 4.92
N ALA A 32 5.64 -12.52 4.83
CA ALA A 32 4.88 -13.60 5.44
C ALA A 32 4.92 -13.59 6.98
N ASN A 33 5.92 -12.92 7.57
CA ASN A 33 6.06 -12.76 9.02
C ASN A 33 5.72 -11.34 9.50
N SER A 34 5.19 -10.50 8.63
CA SER A 34 4.73 -9.16 8.98
C SER A 34 3.36 -9.20 9.67
N GLU A 35 3.17 -8.39 10.69
CA GLU A 35 1.86 -8.15 11.30
C GLU A 35 1.03 -7.11 10.54
N GLU A 36 1.63 -6.48 9.53
CA GLU A 36 1.00 -5.41 8.76
C GLU A 36 -0.25 -5.89 8.03
N ILE A 37 -1.21 -5.00 7.96
CA ILE A 37 -2.38 -5.13 7.08
C ILE A 37 -2.44 -3.94 6.13
N THR A 38 -2.89 -4.20 4.91
CA THR A 38 -3.12 -3.16 3.92
C THR A 38 -4.54 -3.28 3.40
N PHE A 39 -5.26 -2.17 3.40
CA PHE A 39 -6.58 -2.04 2.79
C PHE A 39 -6.41 -1.55 1.36
N ILE A 40 -7.15 -2.15 0.46
CA ILE A 40 -7.30 -1.72 -0.92
C ILE A 40 -8.80 -1.63 -1.16
N ILE A 41 -9.30 -0.40 -1.28
CA ILE A 41 -10.73 -0.12 -1.34
C ILE A 41 -11.03 0.56 -2.68
N GLU A 42 -11.91 -0.04 -3.46
CA GLU A 42 -12.42 0.56 -4.69
C GLU A 42 -13.70 1.32 -4.38
N LEU A 43 -13.70 2.58 -4.76
CA LEU A 43 -14.77 3.54 -4.51
C LEU A 43 -15.34 4.05 -5.83
N ASN A 44 -16.67 4.11 -5.93
CA ASN A 44 -17.37 4.84 -6.97
C ASN A 44 -17.64 6.27 -6.50
N THR A 45 -17.41 7.27 -7.34
CA THR A 45 -17.53 8.69 -6.98
C THR A 45 -18.95 9.24 -7.04
N LYS A 46 -19.96 8.43 -7.36
CA LYS A 46 -21.38 8.80 -7.39
C LYS A 46 -21.64 10.08 -8.15
N ASP A 47 -21.29 10.33 -9.29
CA ASP A 47 -21.51 11.57 -10.06
C ASP A 47 -20.95 12.87 -9.44
N ASN A 48 -20.17 12.78 -8.35
CA ASN A 48 -19.44 13.92 -7.82
C ASN A 48 -18.38 14.38 -8.83
N SER A 49 -18.15 15.70 -8.89
CA SER A 49 -17.13 16.22 -9.79
C SER A 49 -15.73 15.79 -9.34
N ARG A 50 -14.80 15.65 -10.29
CA ARG A 50 -13.41 15.35 -9.98
C ARG A 50 -12.81 16.33 -8.98
N SER A 51 -13.12 17.62 -9.11
CA SER A 51 -12.61 18.67 -8.22
C SER A 51 -13.14 18.53 -6.79
N ASP A 52 -14.40 18.12 -6.61
CA ASP A 52 -14.96 17.90 -5.28
C ASP A 52 -14.35 16.67 -4.62
N VAL A 53 -14.11 15.60 -5.41
CA VAL A 53 -13.41 14.40 -4.95
C VAL A 53 -11.98 14.71 -4.52
N GLU A 54 -11.22 15.45 -5.34
CA GLU A 54 -9.84 15.85 -5.03
C GLU A 54 -9.77 16.71 -3.77
N LEU A 55 -10.68 17.67 -3.61
CA LEU A 55 -10.74 18.52 -2.41
C LEU A 55 -11.03 17.67 -1.16
N PHE A 56 -12.06 16.84 -1.21
CA PHE A 56 -12.47 16.04 -0.05
C PHE A 56 -11.41 15.00 0.35
N THR A 57 -10.77 14.34 -0.62
CA THR A 57 -9.70 13.38 -0.31
C THR A 57 -8.46 14.06 0.28
N GLN A 58 -8.16 15.31 -0.11
CA GLN A 58 -7.11 16.08 0.55
C GLN A 58 -7.48 16.42 2.00
N GLU A 59 -8.70 16.88 2.26
CA GLU A 59 -9.21 17.15 3.62
C GLU A 59 -9.12 15.90 4.50
N LEU A 60 -9.48 14.72 3.97
CA LEU A 60 -9.36 13.44 4.68
C LEU A 60 -7.91 13.08 4.97
N SER A 61 -7.02 13.23 3.98
CA SER A 61 -5.60 12.92 4.16
C SER A 61 -4.96 13.79 5.23
N ASP A 62 -5.28 15.08 5.26
CA ASP A 62 -4.79 16.03 6.26
C ASP A 62 -5.34 15.68 7.66
N PHE A 63 -6.60 15.22 7.74
CA PHE A 63 -7.20 14.77 8.99
C PHE A 63 -6.54 13.50 9.53
N ILE A 64 -6.27 12.52 8.67
CA ILE A 64 -5.72 11.21 9.05
C ILE A 64 -4.25 11.33 9.45
N VAL A 65 -3.42 12.05 8.68
CA VAL A 65 -1.97 12.14 8.95
C VAL A 65 -1.65 12.71 10.33
N GLU A 66 -2.54 13.55 10.88
CA GLU A 66 -2.36 14.13 12.20
C GLU A 66 -2.74 13.19 13.36
N ARG A 67 -3.50 12.12 13.09
CA ARG A 67 -4.20 11.32 14.12
C ARG A 67 -3.85 9.85 14.12
N GLU A 68 -3.42 9.31 12.99
CA GLU A 68 -3.31 7.87 12.82
C GLU A 68 -1.90 7.41 12.44
N PRO A 69 -1.46 6.23 12.92
CA PRO A 69 -0.13 5.69 12.65
C PRO A 69 -0.09 4.91 11.31
N SER A 70 -0.88 5.31 10.31
CA SER A 70 -0.82 4.69 8.98
C SER A 70 0.52 4.95 8.31
N SER A 71 1.12 3.92 7.73
CA SER A 71 2.39 4.03 7.00
C SER A 71 2.20 4.37 5.51
N VAL A 72 1.01 4.13 4.99
CA VAL A 72 0.54 4.53 3.66
C VAL A 72 -0.91 4.96 3.81
N TYR A 73 -1.26 6.08 3.20
CA TYR A 73 -2.63 6.55 3.07
C TYR A 73 -2.74 7.35 1.78
N GLY A 74 -3.45 6.84 0.78
CA GLY A 74 -3.46 7.49 -0.52
C GLY A 74 -4.66 7.17 -1.37
N TYR A 75 -5.19 8.18 -2.04
CA TYR A 75 -6.29 8.11 -3.00
C TYR A 75 -5.76 8.23 -4.43
N PHE A 76 -6.22 7.36 -5.31
CA PHE A 76 -5.82 7.31 -6.72
C PHE A 76 -7.07 7.33 -7.59
N ILE A 77 -7.28 8.43 -8.33
CA ILE A 77 -8.48 8.61 -9.15
C ILE A 77 -8.25 8.15 -10.60
N SER A 78 -9.25 7.49 -11.17
CA SER A 78 -9.27 7.09 -12.58
C SER A 78 -9.27 8.32 -13.52
N GLU A 79 -8.86 8.12 -14.78
CA GLU A 79 -8.79 9.19 -15.76
C GLU A 79 -10.17 9.85 -16.01
N ASP A 80 -11.23 9.06 -16.04
CA ASP A 80 -12.61 9.53 -16.22
C ASP A 80 -13.23 10.13 -14.94
N GLY A 81 -12.52 10.09 -13.80
CA GLY A 81 -12.95 10.65 -12.52
C GLY A 81 -14.01 9.82 -11.78
N LYS A 82 -14.38 8.64 -12.27
CA LYS A 82 -15.51 7.87 -11.73
C LYS A 82 -15.15 6.87 -10.64
N LYS A 83 -13.86 6.51 -10.55
CA LYS A 83 -13.37 5.53 -9.57
C LYS A 83 -12.19 6.09 -8.82
N VAL A 84 -12.13 5.73 -7.55
CA VAL A 84 -10.99 6.03 -6.68
C VAL A 84 -10.55 4.74 -6.01
N THR A 85 -9.26 4.41 -6.12
CA THR A 85 -8.63 3.39 -5.29
C THR A 85 -8.05 4.05 -4.06
N LEU A 86 -8.48 3.64 -2.88
CA LEU A 86 -7.89 4.04 -1.61
C LEU A 86 -6.96 2.93 -1.13
N ILE A 87 -5.72 3.28 -0.80
CA ILE A 87 -4.74 2.37 -0.21
C ILE A 87 -4.34 2.89 1.16
N GLU A 88 -4.50 2.04 2.17
CA GLU A 88 -4.11 2.32 3.55
C GLU A 88 -3.27 1.17 4.08
N ARG A 89 -2.22 1.48 4.85
CA ARG A 89 -1.41 0.44 5.51
C ARG A 89 -1.20 0.77 6.96
N TYR A 90 -1.48 -0.22 7.80
CA TYR A 90 -1.35 -0.19 9.24
C TYR A 90 -0.30 -1.20 9.71
N ASN A 91 0.37 -0.92 10.84
CA ASN A 91 1.43 -1.79 11.36
C ASN A 91 0.91 -3.16 11.83
N ASN A 92 -0.37 -3.22 12.19
CA ASN A 92 -1.03 -4.43 12.68
C ASN A 92 -2.56 -4.27 12.61
N SER A 93 -3.28 -5.35 12.92
CA SER A 93 -4.75 -5.37 12.96
C SER A 93 -5.36 -4.45 14.03
N GLN A 94 -4.66 -4.19 15.13
CA GLN A 94 -5.19 -3.31 16.19
C GLN A 94 -5.22 -1.85 15.74
N ASP A 95 -4.19 -1.39 15.01
CA ASP A 95 -4.18 -0.07 14.40
C ASP A 95 -5.33 0.07 13.37
N GLY A 96 -5.61 -0.99 12.61
CA GLY A 96 -6.74 -1.03 11.67
C GLY A 96 -8.11 -1.00 12.37
N ILE A 97 -8.25 -1.65 13.55
CA ILE A 97 -9.47 -1.55 14.39
C ILE A 97 -9.63 -0.12 14.88
N GLN A 98 -8.56 0.50 15.38
CA GLN A 98 -8.62 1.87 15.88
C GLN A 98 -9.02 2.84 14.76
N HIS A 99 -8.43 2.71 13.55
CA HIS A 99 -8.86 3.47 12.39
C HIS A 99 -10.37 3.30 12.12
N GLY A 100 -10.86 2.06 12.11
CA GLY A 100 -12.29 1.79 11.90
C GLY A 100 -13.19 2.45 12.96
N ILE A 101 -12.77 2.45 14.23
CA ILE A 101 -13.48 3.13 15.32
C ILE A 101 -13.50 4.63 15.09
N ASP A 102 -12.35 5.22 14.76
CA ASP A 102 -12.19 6.66 14.54
C ASP A 102 -12.97 7.12 13.30
N PHE A 103 -13.00 6.31 12.26
CA PHE A 103 -13.78 6.57 11.05
C PHE A 103 -15.29 6.55 11.33
N ILE A 104 -15.80 5.47 11.97
CA ILE A 104 -17.24 5.30 12.24
C ILE A 104 -17.77 6.42 13.16
N ASN A 105 -16.97 6.86 14.13
CA ASN A 105 -17.37 7.90 15.09
C ASN A 105 -16.88 9.31 14.68
N GLY A 106 -16.17 9.41 13.58
CA GLY A 106 -15.53 10.64 13.12
C GLY A 106 -16.46 11.58 12.38
N PRO A 107 -16.05 12.84 12.25
CA PRO A 107 -16.87 13.87 11.61
C PRO A 107 -17.04 13.69 10.10
N ASN A 108 -16.22 12.85 9.49
CA ASN A 108 -16.18 12.66 8.04
C ASN A 108 -16.99 11.45 7.56
N PHE A 109 -17.56 10.64 8.48
CA PHE A 109 -18.26 9.40 8.15
C PHE A 109 -19.41 9.62 7.15
N ASP A 110 -20.34 10.50 7.49
CA ASP A 110 -21.51 10.76 6.65
C ASP A 110 -21.09 11.35 5.29
N LYS A 111 -20.18 12.33 5.30
CA LYS A 111 -19.66 12.95 4.06
C LYS A 111 -18.92 11.96 3.17
N PHE A 112 -18.21 10.99 3.76
CA PHE A 112 -17.55 9.94 2.99
C PHE A 112 -18.57 9.13 2.17
N PHE A 113 -19.69 8.72 2.78
CA PHE A 113 -20.73 7.98 2.09
C PHE A 113 -21.65 8.84 1.21
N GLU A 114 -21.66 10.15 1.37
CA GLU A 114 -22.22 11.08 0.38
C GLU A 114 -21.36 11.14 -0.88
N MET A 115 -20.04 11.16 -0.72
CA MET A 115 -19.06 11.26 -1.82
C MET A 115 -18.82 9.95 -2.53
N PHE A 116 -18.83 8.84 -1.81
CA PHE A 116 -18.39 7.54 -2.31
C PHE A 116 -19.39 6.42 -2.05
N GLU A 117 -19.35 5.42 -2.92
CA GLU A 117 -19.90 4.09 -2.70
C GLU A 117 -18.75 3.08 -2.73
N ILE A 118 -18.66 2.20 -1.73
CA ILE A 118 -17.65 1.15 -1.69
C ILE A 118 -18.05 0.04 -2.67
N GLU A 119 -17.29 -0.15 -3.75
CA GLU A 119 -17.49 -1.24 -4.72
C GLU A 119 -16.83 -2.53 -4.26
N SER A 120 -15.65 -2.43 -3.68
CA SER A 120 -14.95 -3.58 -3.07
C SER A 120 -14.03 -3.13 -1.95
N PHE A 121 -13.83 -4.03 -0.97
CA PHE A 121 -12.87 -3.82 0.11
C PHE A 121 -12.05 -5.10 0.30
N LEU A 122 -10.76 -5.00 -0.01
CA LEU A 122 -9.79 -6.07 0.16
C LEU A 122 -8.83 -5.70 1.29
N THR A 123 -8.62 -6.63 2.22
CA THR A 123 -7.54 -6.55 3.22
C THR A 123 -6.51 -7.63 2.91
N ILE A 124 -5.26 -7.23 2.70
CA ILE A 124 -4.12 -8.13 2.51
C ILE A 124 -3.19 -8.05 3.71
N GLY A 125 -2.57 -9.17 4.06
CA GLY A 125 -1.66 -9.31 5.21
C GLY A 125 -2.26 -10.09 6.37
N THR A 126 -1.75 -9.86 7.58
CA THR A 126 -2.08 -10.67 8.77
C THR A 126 -3.30 -10.11 9.51
N ALA A 127 -4.50 -10.29 8.93
CA ALA A 127 -5.76 -9.89 9.58
C ALA A 127 -6.12 -10.88 10.71
N THR A 128 -6.17 -10.38 11.96
CA THR A 128 -6.56 -11.18 13.12
C THR A 128 -8.06 -11.48 13.15
N GLU A 129 -8.46 -12.53 13.88
CA GLU A 129 -9.89 -12.86 14.06
C GLU A 129 -10.66 -11.75 14.78
N GLU A 130 -9.99 -10.98 15.65
CA GLU A 130 -10.57 -9.83 16.31
C GLU A 130 -10.91 -8.73 15.28
N PHE A 131 -9.98 -8.42 14.37
CA PHE A 131 -10.20 -7.48 13.28
C PHE A 131 -11.34 -7.92 12.37
N LYS A 132 -11.35 -9.18 11.93
CA LYS A 132 -12.41 -9.74 11.09
C LYS A 132 -13.78 -9.67 11.77
N LYS A 133 -13.82 -9.94 13.10
CA LYS A 133 -15.06 -9.80 13.88
C LYS A 133 -15.51 -8.35 13.96
N PHE A 134 -14.61 -7.43 14.28
CA PHE A 134 -14.90 -6.00 14.37
C PHE A 134 -15.51 -5.48 13.06
N THR A 135 -14.89 -5.74 11.94
CA THR A 135 -15.36 -5.27 10.62
C THR A 135 -16.72 -5.86 10.25
N LYS A 136 -16.94 -7.15 10.53
CA LYS A 136 -18.22 -7.82 10.31
C LYS A 136 -19.32 -7.23 11.19
N ASP A 137 -19.05 -7.00 12.47
CA ASP A 137 -20.03 -6.47 13.43
C ASP A 137 -20.45 -5.03 13.05
N ASN A 138 -19.57 -4.29 12.38
CA ASN A 138 -19.84 -2.94 11.86
C ASN A 138 -20.36 -2.91 10.41
N GLY A 139 -20.67 -4.07 9.82
CA GLY A 139 -21.32 -4.17 8.52
C GLY A 139 -20.40 -4.07 7.31
N PHE A 140 -19.09 -4.04 7.48
CA PHE A 140 -18.15 -4.04 6.37
C PHE A 140 -18.06 -5.41 5.72
N GLN A 141 -18.15 -5.43 4.38
CA GLN A 141 -17.93 -6.64 3.59
C GLN A 141 -16.52 -6.62 3.03
N ILE A 142 -15.65 -7.41 3.65
CA ILE A 142 -14.21 -7.41 3.35
C ILE A 142 -13.77 -8.78 2.86
N GLU A 143 -13.03 -8.81 1.75
CA GLU A 143 -12.25 -9.96 1.32
C GLU A 143 -10.90 -9.95 2.04
N TYR A 144 -10.46 -11.09 2.56
CA TYR A 144 -9.17 -11.22 3.25
C TYR A 144 -8.22 -12.11 2.47
N ARG A 145 -6.96 -11.68 2.28
CA ARG A 145 -5.90 -12.47 1.65
C ARG A 145 -4.64 -12.43 2.50
N GLU A 146 -4.17 -13.59 2.87
CA GLU A 146 -2.93 -13.75 3.63
C GLU A 146 -1.70 -13.57 2.74
N SER A 147 -0.59 -13.14 3.34
CA SER A 147 0.69 -13.09 2.67
C SER A 147 1.27 -14.51 2.54
N ILE A 148 1.68 -14.89 1.33
CA ILE A 148 2.31 -16.19 1.04
C ILE A 148 3.79 -16.05 0.67
N GLY A 149 4.33 -14.83 0.69
CA GLY A 149 5.72 -14.52 0.36
C GLY A 149 5.90 -13.06 -0.05
N GLY A 150 7.15 -12.68 -0.27
CA GLY A 150 7.51 -11.33 -0.62
C GLY A 150 8.29 -10.62 0.49
N TYR A 151 8.52 -9.34 0.34
CA TYR A 151 9.24 -8.55 1.34
C TYR A 151 8.70 -7.11 1.41
N VAL A 152 8.89 -6.50 2.56
CA VAL A 152 8.76 -5.05 2.77
C VAL A 152 10.16 -4.48 3.02
N ARG A 153 10.49 -3.36 2.41
CA ARG A 153 11.76 -2.65 2.61
C ARG A 153 11.49 -1.31 3.28
N ARG A 154 12.19 -1.05 4.39
CA ARG A 154 12.08 0.17 5.20
C ARG A 154 13.42 0.80 5.48
#